data_dd61de620118777152df7d5639f74d1d
#
_entry.id   dd61de620118777152df7d5639f74d1d
#
_cell.length_a   1.000
_cell.length_b   1.000
_cell.length_c   1.000
_cell.angle_alpha   90.00
_cell.angle_beta   90.00
_cell.angle_gamma   90.00
#
_symmetry.space_group_name_H-M   'P 1'
#
loop_
_entity.id
_entity.type
_entity.pdbx_description
1 polymer ?
#
loop_
_entity_poly.entity_id
_entity_poly.type
_entity_poly.pdbx_seq_one_letter_code
_entity_poly.pdbx_strand_id
1 'polypeptide(L)'
;MARPLAVASRPVRWLPWTIGGGLVLLAALTRLPAFALSVVDWDESLYFIMAEQWRAGHLPYTTVWDNKPIGIYAVFAAFQALLGDTPVAMRVAGVLAIGATAVLVYRLTSHLLREAPALTAELSGALAGALYIVTTIPDGGVASNTEIFMEAFTCLGMLLALAPVGPLRWGRVLATGLSLGVAFMLKYVAVFDMFAVFLAMTMLPGRTQARLIRLWDVVRLGLVFSLGAVVPFVAAVLLYAAHGRLGVFLQASLLSNLRRVAIPLSGHSFLGNFHGQMVLYPTLYAAALWVVLRLFMSRGEGRIEMLVLLFWAVTSSVGVASGGLYFSHYFLQLLPVLCIAAGLMAGQAATWRRPVPKAVLFVLLAAGLVPSIREAAVDIGRMVPILMRPPVGFGPLRDTPAEAASALQPELAKAPGQTIYVFDSEPVLYSLLHARLPTKYVFPSFLLTRLLSYTVNIDPVAQLNAIMAQRPLFVIRRRVSQYTSPQVRNAAVYATMAADLAADYSVWRAYDTMIVYRRRS
;
A
#
# COMPACT_ATOMS: atom_id res chain seq x y z
N MET A 1 1.22 -25.46 49.59
CA MET A 1 0.07 -25.81 48.74
C MET A 1 0.46 -25.57 47.28
N ALA A 2 0.76 -26.65 46.58
CA ALA A 2 1.11 -26.59 45.15
C ALA A 2 -0.14 -26.18 44.34
N ARG A 3 -0.04 -25.10 43.54
CA ARG A 3 -1.07 -24.73 42.56
C ARG A 3 -1.16 -25.85 41.53
N PRO A 4 -2.35 -26.37 41.19
CA PRO A 4 -2.51 -27.31 40.11
C PRO A 4 -2.09 -26.57 38.82
N LEU A 5 -1.12 -27.13 38.08
CA LEU A 5 -0.78 -26.76 36.73
C LEU A 5 -2.06 -26.90 35.90
N ALA A 6 -2.63 -25.77 35.50
CA ALA A 6 -3.71 -25.77 34.53
C ALA A 6 -3.17 -26.46 33.28
N VAL A 7 -3.70 -27.63 32.96
CA VAL A 7 -3.45 -28.32 31.70
C VAL A 7 -3.87 -27.36 30.59
N ALA A 8 -2.90 -26.73 29.97
CA ALA A 8 -3.14 -25.89 28.78
C ALA A 8 -3.81 -26.79 27.73
N SER A 9 -5.11 -26.65 27.55
CA SER A 9 -5.83 -27.33 26.49
C SER A 9 -5.17 -26.95 25.16
N ARG A 10 -4.59 -27.95 24.47
CA ARG A 10 -3.99 -27.73 23.16
C ARG A 10 -5.07 -27.14 22.26
N PRO A 11 -4.77 -26.07 21.51
CA PRO A 11 -5.73 -25.51 20.58
C PRO A 11 -6.16 -26.61 19.60
N VAL A 12 -7.42 -26.61 19.25
CA VAL A 12 -7.96 -27.53 18.24
C VAL A 12 -7.15 -27.34 16.97
N ARG A 13 -6.51 -28.39 16.45
CA ARG A 13 -5.48 -28.32 15.38
C ARG A 13 -5.94 -27.58 14.11
N TRP A 14 -7.23 -27.58 13.82
CA TRP A 14 -7.80 -26.93 12.63
C TRP A 14 -8.14 -25.43 12.84
N LEU A 15 -8.29 -24.95 14.11
CA LEU A 15 -8.71 -23.57 14.42
C LEU A 15 -7.83 -22.50 13.76
N PRO A 16 -6.49 -22.56 13.78
CA PRO A 16 -5.66 -21.56 13.10
C PRO A 16 -5.85 -21.51 11.58
N TRP A 17 -6.11 -22.65 10.96
CA TRP A 17 -6.37 -22.72 9.50
C TRP A 17 -7.72 -22.14 9.14
N THR A 18 -8.75 -22.40 9.98
CA THR A 18 -10.09 -21.84 9.78
C THR A 18 -10.09 -20.32 9.95
N ILE A 19 -9.39 -19.80 10.96
CA ILE A 19 -9.24 -18.35 11.16
C ILE A 19 -8.49 -17.76 9.97
N GLY A 20 -7.38 -18.34 9.54
CA GLY A 20 -6.61 -17.86 8.40
C GLY A 20 -7.44 -17.83 7.11
N GLY A 21 -8.15 -18.92 6.80
CA GLY A 21 -9.05 -18.98 5.66
C GLY A 21 -10.20 -17.98 5.74
N GLY A 22 -10.78 -17.79 6.94
CA GLY A 22 -11.81 -16.79 7.19
C GLY A 22 -11.34 -15.35 6.98
N LEU A 23 -10.09 -15.02 7.37
CA LEU A 23 -9.49 -13.71 7.13
C LEU A 23 -9.25 -13.46 5.63
N VAL A 24 -8.74 -14.44 4.90
CA VAL A 24 -8.57 -14.32 3.45
C VAL A 24 -9.92 -14.14 2.76
N LEU A 25 -10.94 -14.90 3.16
CA LEU A 25 -12.29 -14.75 2.64
C LEU A 25 -12.87 -13.37 2.96
N LEU A 26 -12.69 -12.85 4.17
CA LEU A 26 -13.12 -11.51 4.55
C LEU A 26 -12.43 -10.44 3.71
N ALA A 27 -11.11 -10.58 3.46
CA ALA A 27 -10.37 -9.69 2.56
C ALA A 27 -10.95 -9.71 1.15
N ALA A 28 -11.29 -10.88 0.62
CA ALA A 28 -11.90 -11.03 -0.70
C ALA A 28 -13.30 -10.39 -0.75
N LEU A 29 -14.18 -10.70 0.19
CA LEU A 29 -15.55 -10.20 0.24
C LEU A 29 -15.61 -8.67 0.35
N THR A 30 -14.77 -8.08 1.17
CA THR A 30 -14.73 -6.62 1.35
C THR A 30 -14.16 -5.86 0.15
N ARG A 31 -13.43 -6.51 -0.74
CA ARG A 31 -12.87 -5.92 -1.98
C ARG A 31 -13.61 -6.35 -3.24
N LEU A 32 -14.57 -7.28 -3.13
CA LEU A 32 -15.32 -7.77 -4.28
C LEU A 32 -15.93 -6.64 -5.15
N PRO A 33 -16.50 -5.55 -4.58
CA PRO A 33 -17.04 -4.46 -5.39
C PRO A 33 -16.00 -3.78 -6.30
N ALA A 34 -14.73 -3.71 -5.89
CA ALA A 34 -13.67 -3.10 -6.68
C ALA A 34 -13.32 -3.89 -7.96
N PHE A 35 -13.71 -5.16 -8.05
CA PHE A 35 -13.51 -5.97 -9.26
C PHE A 35 -14.35 -5.48 -10.45
N ALA A 36 -15.41 -4.72 -10.20
CA ALA A 36 -16.25 -4.12 -11.24
C ALA A 36 -15.66 -2.79 -11.78
N LEU A 37 -14.59 -2.27 -11.18
CA LEU A 37 -13.95 -1.01 -11.58
C LEU A 37 -12.68 -1.27 -12.38
N SER A 38 -12.51 -0.54 -13.48
CA SER A 38 -11.28 -0.54 -14.26
C SER A 38 -10.11 0.08 -13.47
N VAL A 39 -10.41 1.02 -12.59
CA VAL A 39 -9.43 1.69 -11.74
C VAL A 39 -10.09 2.17 -10.44
N VAL A 40 -9.36 2.08 -9.31
CA VAL A 40 -9.74 2.68 -8.03
C VAL A 40 -8.84 3.88 -7.71
N ASP A 41 -7.56 3.78 -8.02
CA ASP A 41 -6.57 4.83 -7.81
C ASP A 41 -5.69 5.01 -9.05
N TRP A 42 -5.25 6.25 -9.31
CA TRP A 42 -4.38 6.55 -10.46
C TRP A 42 -3.03 5.83 -10.40
N ASP A 43 -2.47 5.66 -9.21
CA ASP A 43 -1.19 4.98 -9.01
C ASP A 43 -1.25 3.53 -9.53
N GLU A 44 -2.34 2.80 -9.26
CA GLU A 44 -2.49 1.42 -9.77
C GLU A 44 -2.59 1.36 -11.30
N SER A 45 -3.15 2.40 -11.94
CA SER A 45 -3.18 2.50 -13.41
C SER A 45 -1.77 2.58 -13.99
N LEU A 46 -0.90 3.35 -13.33
CA LEU A 46 0.49 3.50 -13.74
C LEU A 46 1.26 2.18 -13.60
N TYR A 47 1.07 1.48 -12.47
CA TYR A 47 1.72 0.18 -12.26
C TYR A 47 1.24 -0.86 -13.27
N PHE A 48 -0.04 -0.81 -13.61
CA PHE A 48 -0.64 -1.70 -14.60
C PHE A 48 -0.02 -1.51 -15.99
N ILE A 49 0.05 -0.26 -16.48
CA ILE A 49 0.67 0.09 -17.78
C ILE A 49 2.16 -0.27 -17.76
N MET A 50 2.87 0.02 -16.68
CA MET A 50 4.29 -0.31 -16.53
C MET A 50 4.53 -1.82 -16.65
N ALA A 51 3.67 -2.63 -16.03
CA ALA A 51 3.73 -4.08 -16.08
C ALA A 51 3.42 -4.62 -17.49
N GLU A 52 2.41 -4.07 -18.19
CA GLU A 52 2.13 -4.38 -19.60
C GLU A 52 3.35 -4.12 -20.48
N GLN A 53 3.98 -2.95 -20.35
CA GLN A 53 5.18 -2.60 -21.09
C GLN A 53 6.35 -3.55 -20.76
N TRP A 54 6.51 -3.93 -19.50
CA TRP A 54 7.56 -4.89 -19.13
C TRP A 54 7.32 -6.26 -19.77
N ARG A 55 6.09 -6.76 -19.76
CA ARG A 55 5.73 -8.02 -20.43
C ARG A 55 5.88 -7.95 -21.95
N ALA A 56 5.74 -6.76 -22.54
CA ALA A 56 6.03 -6.49 -23.94
C ALA A 56 7.54 -6.39 -24.26
N GLY A 57 8.43 -6.65 -23.27
CA GLY A 57 9.89 -6.62 -23.44
C GLY A 57 10.58 -5.31 -23.11
N HIS A 58 9.84 -4.31 -22.63
CA HIS A 58 10.40 -3.01 -22.26
C HIS A 58 10.63 -2.94 -20.75
N LEU A 59 11.89 -2.82 -20.32
CA LEU A 59 12.20 -2.64 -18.90
C LEU A 59 11.45 -1.43 -18.30
N PRO A 60 10.98 -1.50 -17.05
CA PRO A 60 10.39 -0.36 -16.36
C PRO A 60 11.26 0.90 -16.46
N TYR A 61 10.65 2.06 -16.41
CA TYR A 61 11.26 3.39 -16.57
C TYR A 61 11.76 3.75 -17.98
N THR A 62 11.77 2.83 -18.93
CA THR A 62 12.23 3.09 -20.30
C THR A 62 11.13 3.69 -21.18
N THR A 63 9.99 3.03 -21.29
CA THR A 63 8.81 3.45 -22.09
C THR A 63 7.74 4.13 -21.26
N VAL A 64 7.67 3.81 -19.97
CA VAL A 64 6.83 4.46 -18.96
C VAL A 64 7.73 4.85 -17.78
N TRP A 65 7.58 6.07 -17.30
CA TRP A 65 8.38 6.57 -16.19
C TRP A 65 7.57 6.56 -14.88
N ASP A 66 8.23 6.16 -13.78
CA ASP A 66 7.77 6.31 -12.40
C ASP A 66 8.98 6.39 -11.47
N ASN A 67 8.77 6.75 -10.22
CA ASN A 67 9.79 6.83 -9.18
C ASN A 67 9.65 5.76 -8.09
N LYS A 68 8.72 4.83 -8.21
CA LYS A 68 8.56 3.71 -7.27
C LYS A 68 9.62 2.63 -7.54
N PRO A 69 9.94 1.79 -6.54
CA PRO A 69 10.82 0.62 -6.74
C PRO A 69 10.22 -0.38 -7.72
N ILE A 70 11.09 -1.15 -8.39
CA ILE A 70 10.70 -2.09 -9.45
C ILE A 70 9.77 -3.22 -8.97
N GLY A 71 9.75 -3.54 -7.68
CA GLY A 71 9.02 -4.69 -7.14
C GLY A 71 7.51 -4.63 -7.39
N ILE A 72 6.90 -3.44 -7.33
CA ILE A 72 5.45 -3.33 -7.59
C ILE A 72 5.11 -3.70 -9.03
N TYR A 73 5.92 -3.30 -10.01
CA TYR A 73 5.70 -3.66 -11.41
C TYR A 73 5.93 -5.15 -11.65
N ALA A 74 6.88 -5.77 -10.93
CA ALA A 74 7.10 -7.21 -10.98
C ALA A 74 5.88 -8.00 -10.47
N VAL A 75 5.26 -7.54 -9.36
CA VAL A 75 4.01 -8.13 -8.85
C VAL A 75 2.91 -8.03 -9.91
N PHE A 76 2.67 -6.83 -10.46
CA PHE A 76 1.63 -6.64 -11.47
C PHE A 76 1.90 -7.46 -12.73
N ALA A 77 3.14 -7.48 -13.22
CA ALA A 77 3.52 -8.28 -14.40
C ALA A 77 3.32 -9.79 -14.17
N ALA A 78 3.62 -10.30 -12.96
CA ALA A 78 3.39 -11.69 -12.62
C ALA A 78 1.89 -12.05 -12.62
N PHE A 79 1.05 -11.20 -12.01
CA PHE A 79 -0.40 -11.44 -11.99
C PHE A 79 -1.06 -11.25 -13.36
N GLN A 80 -0.60 -10.30 -14.17
CA GLN A 80 -1.02 -10.16 -15.56
C GLN A 80 -0.60 -11.39 -16.41
N ALA A 81 0.58 -11.94 -16.17
CA ALA A 81 1.02 -13.17 -16.85
C ALA A 81 0.13 -14.38 -16.52
N LEU A 82 -0.40 -14.45 -15.29
CA LEU A 82 -1.24 -15.54 -14.82
C LEU A 82 -2.73 -15.38 -15.19
N LEU A 83 -3.26 -14.15 -15.14
CA LEU A 83 -4.68 -13.86 -15.21
C LEU A 83 -5.08 -12.97 -16.40
N GLY A 84 -4.10 -12.61 -17.25
CA GLY A 84 -4.29 -11.72 -18.39
C GLY A 84 -4.18 -10.23 -18.04
N ASP A 85 -4.12 -9.39 -19.09
CA ASP A 85 -4.01 -7.94 -18.98
C ASP A 85 -5.37 -7.31 -18.65
N THR A 86 -5.87 -7.62 -17.47
CA THR A 86 -7.17 -7.18 -16.98
C THR A 86 -7.07 -6.55 -15.59
N PRO A 87 -7.95 -5.61 -15.23
CA PRO A 87 -8.03 -5.07 -13.88
C PRO A 87 -8.19 -6.16 -12.79
N VAL A 88 -8.79 -7.31 -13.14
CA VAL A 88 -8.94 -8.46 -12.22
C VAL A 88 -7.59 -8.95 -11.70
N ALA A 89 -6.55 -8.97 -12.54
CA ALA A 89 -5.23 -9.42 -12.13
C ALA A 89 -4.68 -8.61 -10.95
N MET A 90 -4.76 -7.28 -11.00
CA MET A 90 -4.30 -6.43 -9.91
C MET A 90 -5.20 -6.51 -8.66
N ARG A 91 -6.52 -6.72 -8.83
CA ARG A 91 -7.45 -6.90 -7.69
C ARG A 91 -7.16 -8.18 -6.93
N VAL A 92 -6.91 -9.29 -7.65
CA VAL A 92 -6.52 -10.57 -7.03
C VAL A 92 -5.20 -10.40 -6.25
N ALA A 93 -4.20 -9.75 -6.86
CA ALA A 93 -2.94 -9.46 -6.17
C ALA A 93 -3.16 -8.68 -4.86
N GLY A 94 -3.97 -7.61 -4.91
CA GLY A 94 -4.31 -6.79 -3.74
C GLY A 94 -5.03 -7.58 -2.64
N VAL A 95 -6.03 -8.40 -3.00
CA VAL A 95 -6.77 -9.26 -2.06
C VAL A 95 -5.81 -10.24 -1.36
N LEU A 96 -4.92 -10.87 -2.12
CA LEU A 96 -3.94 -11.82 -1.56
C LEU A 96 -2.95 -11.11 -0.63
N ALA A 97 -2.48 -9.91 -0.97
CA ALA A 97 -1.59 -9.12 -0.12
C ALA A 97 -2.27 -8.75 1.21
N ILE A 98 -3.50 -8.21 1.17
CA ILE A 98 -4.28 -7.87 2.37
C ILE A 98 -4.58 -9.12 3.21
N GLY A 99 -5.02 -10.21 2.57
CA GLY A 99 -5.31 -11.47 3.26
C GLY A 99 -4.07 -12.06 3.93
N ALA A 100 -2.93 -12.07 3.22
CA ALA A 100 -1.65 -12.53 3.78
C ALA A 100 -1.22 -11.67 4.98
N THR A 101 -1.29 -10.35 4.86
CA THR A 101 -0.96 -9.44 5.97
C THR A 101 -1.89 -9.65 7.16
N ALA A 102 -3.20 -9.81 6.94
CA ALA A 102 -4.16 -10.08 8.02
C ALA A 102 -3.85 -11.38 8.76
N VAL A 103 -3.48 -12.44 8.03
CA VAL A 103 -3.04 -13.71 8.62
C VAL A 103 -1.74 -13.53 9.41
N LEU A 104 -0.79 -12.74 8.91
CA LEU A 104 0.46 -12.45 9.62
C LEU A 104 0.21 -11.61 10.90
N VAL A 105 -0.65 -10.60 10.84
CA VAL A 105 -1.10 -9.80 12.01
C VAL A 105 -1.77 -10.70 13.04
N TYR A 106 -2.66 -11.59 12.61
CA TYR A 106 -3.26 -12.61 13.47
C TYR A 106 -2.18 -13.47 14.15
N ARG A 107 -1.22 -14.02 13.39
CA ARG A 107 -0.16 -14.88 13.93
C ARG A 107 0.78 -14.15 14.87
N LEU A 108 1.14 -12.91 14.56
CA LEU A 108 1.96 -12.05 15.42
C LEU A 108 1.25 -11.80 16.76
N THR A 109 -0.04 -11.43 16.73
CA THR A 109 -0.83 -11.17 17.95
C THR A 109 -0.96 -12.44 18.80
N SER A 110 -1.33 -13.58 18.20
CA SER A 110 -1.44 -14.86 18.89
C SER A 110 -0.10 -15.31 19.49
N HIS A 111 1.01 -15.08 18.78
CA HIS A 111 2.35 -15.38 19.28
C HIS A 111 2.72 -14.54 20.51
N LEU A 112 2.41 -13.25 20.48
CA LEU A 112 2.67 -12.33 21.61
C LEU A 112 1.77 -12.64 22.83
N LEU A 113 0.62 -13.30 22.63
CA LEU A 113 -0.29 -13.78 23.67
C LEU A 113 -0.09 -15.25 24.06
N ARG A 114 1.05 -15.86 23.72
CA ARG A 114 1.33 -17.29 23.95
C ARG A 114 1.19 -17.78 25.40
N GLU A 115 1.28 -16.86 26.38
CA GLU A 115 1.09 -17.16 27.81
C GLU A 115 -0.37 -17.07 28.25
N ALA A 116 -1.25 -16.51 27.42
CA ALA A 116 -2.68 -16.46 27.67
C ALA A 116 -3.35 -17.82 27.34
N PRO A 117 -4.59 -18.07 27.78
CA PRO A 117 -5.35 -19.24 27.33
C PRO A 117 -5.40 -19.29 25.79
N ALA A 118 -5.17 -20.48 25.23
CA ALA A 118 -5.01 -20.65 23.79
C ALA A 118 -6.16 -20.03 22.98
N LEU A 119 -7.42 -20.24 23.39
CA LEU A 119 -8.58 -19.66 22.73
C LEU A 119 -8.57 -18.12 22.78
N THR A 120 -8.13 -17.53 23.90
CA THR A 120 -8.00 -16.08 24.04
C THR A 120 -6.96 -15.54 23.06
N ALA A 121 -5.80 -16.19 22.93
CA ALA A 121 -4.76 -15.80 22.00
C ALA A 121 -5.25 -15.87 20.54
N GLU A 122 -5.92 -16.97 20.17
CA GLU A 122 -6.44 -17.17 18.81
C GLU A 122 -7.53 -16.15 18.46
N LEU A 123 -8.50 -15.90 19.34
CA LEU A 123 -9.58 -14.93 19.09
C LEU A 123 -9.07 -13.50 19.06
N SER A 124 -8.11 -13.14 19.90
CA SER A 124 -7.50 -11.81 19.90
C SER A 124 -6.68 -11.57 18.64
N GLY A 125 -5.97 -12.59 18.18
CA GLY A 125 -5.29 -12.56 16.89
C GLY A 125 -6.27 -12.41 15.72
N ALA A 126 -7.36 -13.21 15.72
CA ALA A 126 -8.41 -13.10 14.70
C ALA A 126 -9.03 -11.70 14.66
N LEU A 127 -9.28 -11.10 15.83
CA LEU A 127 -9.75 -9.72 15.94
C LEU A 127 -8.74 -8.74 15.29
N ALA A 128 -7.46 -8.86 15.63
CA ALA A 128 -6.41 -7.99 15.06
C ALA A 128 -6.33 -8.11 13.53
N GLY A 129 -6.38 -9.33 12.99
CA GLY A 129 -6.39 -9.56 11.54
C GLY A 129 -7.65 -9.00 10.86
N ALA A 130 -8.83 -9.17 11.48
CA ALA A 130 -10.07 -8.61 10.96
C ALA A 130 -10.07 -7.06 11.01
N LEU A 131 -9.57 -6.47 12.09
CA LEU A 131 -9.39 -5.02 12.21
C LEU A 131 -8.50 -4.50 11.09
N TYR A 132 -7.37 -5.16 10.81
CA TYR A 132 -6.49 -4.77 9.72
C TYR A 132 -7.25 -4.73 8.38
N ILE A 133 -8.03 -5.77 8.05
CA ILE A 133 -8.80 -5.81 6.81
C ILE A 133 -9.77 -4.63 6.70
N VAL A 134 -10.50 -4.33 7.77
CA VAL A 134 -11.54 -3.28 7.76
C VAL A 134 -10.91 -1.89 7.76
N THR A 135 -9.87 -1.66 8.56
CA THR A 135 -9.24 -0.34 8.69
C THR A 135 -8.39 0.06 7.49
N THR A 136 -7.96 -0.88 6.65
CA THR A 136 -7.28 -0.53 5.38
C THR A 136 -8.23 0.09 4.35
N ILE A 137 -9.55 -0.11 4.44
CA ILE A 137 -10.53 0.34 3.43
C ILE A 137 -10.57 1.88 3.35
N PRO A 138 -10.81 2.63 4.44
CA PRO A 138 -10.85 4.09 4.40
C PRO A 138 -9.52 4.74 4.00
N ASP A 139 -8.41 4.05 4.25
CA ASP A 139 -7.07 4.54 3.88
C ASP A 139 -6.64 4.14 2.47
N GLY A 140 -7.58 3.79 1.61
CA GLY A 140 -7.29 3.47 0.21
C GLY A 140 -6.70 2.09 -0.03
N GLY A 141 -6.76 1.17 0.95
CA GLY A 141 -6.33 -0.22 0.80
C GLY A 141 -7.30 -1.11 -0.01
N VAL A 142 -8.29 -0.50 -0.68
CA VAL A 142 -9.09 -1.13 -1.72
C VAL A 142 -8.34 -1.10 -3.05
N ALA A 143 -7.59 -0.02 -3.31
CA ALA A 143 -6.67 0.07 -4.43
C ALA A 143 -5.43 -0.80 -4.21
N SER A 144 -4.83 -1.26 -5.32
CA SER A 144 -3.63 -2.09 -5.30
C SER A 144 -2.35 -1.23 -5.20
N ASN A 145 -2.29 -0.40 -4.14
CA ASN A 145 -1.16 0.48 -3.84
C ASN A 145 0.03 -0.28 -3.26
N THR A 146 1.23 0.30 -3.34
CA THR A 146 2.49 -0.32 -2.92
C THR A 146 2.51 -0.76 -1.47
N GLU A 147 1.83 -0.01 -0.58
CA GLU A 147 1.80 -0.24 0.86
C GLU A 147 1.22 -1.60 1.22
N ILE A 148 0.11 -2.00 0.61
CA ILE A 148 -0.54 -3.27 0.96
C ILE A 148 0.35 -4.48 0.64
N PHE A 149 1.20 -4.37 -0.38
CA PHE A 149 2.17 -5.42 -0.72
C PHE A 149 3.39 -5.37 0.19
N MET A 150 3.89 -4.18 0.51
CA MET A 150 5.01 -3.96 1.42
C MET A 150 4.72 -4.56 2.81
N GLU A 151 3.51 -4.33 3.34
CA GLU A 151 3.13 -4.79 4.68
C GLU A 151 3.12 -6.32 4.83
N ALA A 152 2.80 -7.06 3.79
CA ALA A 152 2.87 -8.52 3.82
C ALA A 152 4.30 -9.00 4.13
N PHE A 153 5.30 -8.39 3.50
CA PHE A 153 6.70 -8.76 3.72
C PHE A 153 7.28 -8.17 5.00
N THR A 154 6.84 -6.98 5.41
CA THR A 154 7.20 -6.39 6.70
C THR A 154 6.71 -7.26 7.86
N CYS A 155 5.43 -7.64 7.85
CA CYS A 155 4.85 -8.54 8.87
C CYS A 155 5.47 -9.93 8.84
N LEU A 156 5.79 -10.48 7.65
CA LEU A 156 6.51 -11.75 7.54
C LEU A 156 7.90 -11.65 8.18
N GLY A 157 8.65 -10.59 7.88
CA GLY A 157 9.94 -10.31 8.48
C GLY A 157 9.85 -10.22 10.01
N MET A 158 8.84 -9.52 10.54
CA MET A 158 8.60 -9.43 11.97
C MET A 158 8.28 -10.81 12.59
N LEU A 159 7.44 -11.61 11.95
CA LEU A 159 7.11 -12.96 12.44
C LEU A 159 8.35 -13.87 12.45
N LEU A 160 9.17 -13.80 11.41
CA LEU A 160 10.44 -14.54 11.36
C LEU A 160 11.43 -14.07 12.45
N ALA A 161 11.47 -12.78 12.75
CA ALA A 161 12.31 -12.21 13.81
C ALA A 161 11.92 -12.70 15.21
N LEU A 162 10.61 -12.86 15.47
CA LEU A 162 10.07 -13.30 16.75
C LEU A 162 10.18 -14.81 16.97
N ALA A 163 10.38 -15.63 15.94
CA ALA A 163 10.42 -17.07 16.06
C ALA A 163 11.59 -17.54 16.95
N PRO A 164 11.42 -18.63 17.75
CA PRO A 164 12.44 -19.12 18.68
C PRO A 164 13.77 -19.44 17.99
N VAL A 165 14.87 -19.25 18.70
CA VAL A 165 16.21 -19.59 18.20
C VAL A 165 16.31 -21.11 18.07
N GLY A 166 16.55 -21.60 16.85
CA GLY A 166 16.72 -23.03 16.55
C GLY A 166 17.96 -23.27 15.66
N PRO A 167 18.19 -24.51 15.22
CA PRO A 167 19.37 -24.89 14.43
C PRO A 167 19.48 -24.12 13.11
N LEU A 168 18.37 -23.67 12.53
CA LEU A 168 18.31 -22.86 11.30
C LEU A 168 18.42 -21.35 11.54
N ARG A 169 19.06 -20.92 12.62
CA ARG A 169 19.15 -19.49 13.02
C ARG A 169 19.60 -18.57 11.88
N TRP A 170 20.69 -18.91 11.20
CA TRP A 170 21.28 -18.04 10.16
C TRP A 170 20.43 -17.99 8.90
N GLY A 171 19.88 -19.14 8.47
CA GLY A 171 18.92 -19.16 7.35
C GLY A 171 17.69 -18.30 7.61
N ARG A 172 17.19 -18.31 8.86
CA ARG A 172 16.06 -17.46 9.24
C ARG A 172 16.42 -15.98 9.29
N VAL A 173 17.60 -15.61 9.79
CA VAL A 173 18.11 -14.23 9.76
C VAL A 173 18.21 -13.72 8.32
N LEU A 174 18.76 -14.56 7.44
CA LEU A 174 18.83 -14.26 6.01
C LEU A 174 17.43 -14.09 5.39
N ALA A 175 16.50 -14.99 5.70
CA ALA A 175 15.11 -14.92 5.22
C ALA A 175 14.38 -13.68 5.74
N THR A 176 14.63 -13.28 7.01
CA THR A 176 14.11 -12.03 7.57
C THR A 176 14.64 -10.84 6.77
N GLY A 177 15.94 -10.77 6.53
CA GLY A 177 16.54 -9.74 5.68
C GLY A 177 15.95 -9.73 4.28
N LEU A 178 15.85 -10.90 3.62
CA LEU A 178 15.28 -11.04 2.28
C LEU A 178 13.82 -10.54 2.22
N SER A 179 13.00 -10.88 3.23
CA SER A 179 11.63 -10.38 3.32
C SER A 179 11.57 -8.86 3.35
N LEU A 180 12.41 -8.23 4.18
CA LEU A 180 12.49 -6.77 4.26
C LEU A 180 13.11 -6.15 3.00
N GLY A 181 14.04 -6.82 2.35
CA GLY A 181 14.59 -6.41 1.06
C GLY A 181 13.51 -6.41 -0.04
N VAL A 182 12.61 -7.40 -0.06
CA VAL A 182 11.44 -7.40 -0.95
C VAL A 182 10.49 -6.27 -0.59
N ALA A 183 10.18 -6.06 0.71
CA ALA A 183 9.36 -4.93 1.15
C ALA A 183 9.95 -3.58 0.67
N PHE A 184 11.27 -3.40 0.78
CA PHE A 184 11.98 -2.22 0.29
C PHE A 184 11.86 -2.06 -1.23
N MET A 185 11.90 -3.15 -1.98
CA MET A 185 11.71 -3.11 -3.44
C MET A 185 10.26 -2.92 -3.86
N LEU A 186 9.31 -2.98 -2.94
CA LEU A 186 7.91 -2.58 -3.14
C LEU A 186 7.70 -1.10 -2.79
N LYS A 187 8.29 -0.65 -1.67
CA LYS A 187 8.27 0.76 -1.26
C LYS A 187 9.48 1.09 -0.37
N TYR A 188 10.24 2.12 -0.72
CA TYR A 188 11.50 2.45 -0.02
C TYR A 188 11.34 2.77 1.46
N VAL A 189 10.17 3.24 1.90
CA VAL A 189 9.90 3.54 3.31
C VAL A 189 9.94 2.31 4.21
N ALA A 190 9.89 1.09 3.67
CA ALA A 190 10.12 -0.14 4.42
C ALA A 190 11.49 -0.18 5.14
N VAL A 191 12.45 0.66 4.71
CA VAL A 191 13.74 0.80 5.41
C VAL A 191 13.56 1.19 6.87
N PHE A 192 12.54 1.97 7.20
CA PHE A 192 12.28 2.36 8.59
C PHE A 192 11.80 1.17 9.43
N ASP A 193 10.99 0.29 8.85
CA ASP A 193 10.53 -0.93 9.53
C ASP A 193 11.64 -1.97 9.70
N MET A 194 12.69 -1.95 8.84
CA MET A 194 13.87 -2.80 9.01
C MET A 194 14.52 -2.60 10.38
N PHE A 195 14.55 -1.37 10.90
CA PHE A 195 15.10 -1.08 12.22
C PHE A 195 14.29 -1.76 13.34
N ALA A 196 12.95 -1.73 13.25
CA ALA A 196 12.09 -2.36 14.23
C ALA A 196 12.22 -3.89 14.19
N VAL A 197 12.25 -4.49 13.00
CA VAL A 197 12.43 -5.92 12.82
C VAL A 197 13.81 -6.37 13.30
N PHE A 198 14.86 -5.60 13.03
CA PHE A 198 16.19 -5.88 13.53
C PHE A 198 16.25 -5.80 15.05
N LEU A 199 15.63 -4.78 15.67
CA LEU A 199 15.50 -4.67 17.11
C LEU A 199 14.77 -5.89 17.71
N ALA A 200 13.65 -6.29 17.13
CA ALA A 200 12.91 -7.48 17.56
C ALA A 200 13.80 -8.74 17.51
N MET A 201 14.51 -8.93 16.41
CA MET A 201 15.40 -10.07 16.21
C MET A 201 16.56 -10.11 17.22
N THR A 202 17.06 -8.94 17.66
CA THR A 202 18.14 -8.87 18.63
C THR A 202 17.68 -9.03 20.07
N MET A 203 16.45 -8.59 20.42
CA MET A 203 16.00 -8.49 21.80
C MET A 203 15.10 -9.65 22.27
N LEU A 204 14.29 -10.25 21.37
CA LEU A 204 13.22 -11.15 21.81
C LEU A 204 13.52 -12.65 21.83
N PRO A 205 14.27 -13.30 20.95
CA PRO A 205 14.33 -14.74 20.88
C PRO A 205 15.20 -15.40 21.98
N GLY A 206 14.56 -16.13 22.92
CA GLY A 206 15.20 -17.16 23.77
C GLY A 206 16.36 -16.69 24.65
N ARG A 207 16.43 -15.42 25.00
CA ARG A 207 17.56 -14.80 25.71
C ARG A 207 17.26 -14.49 27.18
N THR A 208 16.33 -15.19 27.78
CA THR A 208 15.95 -15.08 29.20
C THR A 208 17.07 -15.43 30.18
N GLN A 209 18.19 -15.94 29.72
CA GLN A 209 19.38 -16.06 30.57
C GLN A 209 20.34 -14.91 30.25
N ALA A 210 20.35 -13.94 31.14
CA ALA A 210 21.25 -12.81 31.41
C ALA A 210 22.67 -12.83 30.80
N ARG A 211 22.83 -13.11 29.52
CA ARG A 211 24.06 -12.82 28.77
C ARG A 211 23.86 -11.53 28.02
N LEU A 212 24.58 -10.50 28.46
CA LEU A 212 24.86 -9.32 27.63
C LEU A 212 25.12 -9.80 26.22
N ILE A 213 24.30 -9.38 25.25
CA ILE A 213 24.51 -9.67 23.83
C ILE A 213 25.89 -9.13 23.52
N ARG A 214 26.84 -10.00 23.17
CA ARG A 214 28.16 -9.54 22.76
C ARG A 214 27.97 -8.68 21.51
N LEU A 215 28.56 -7.51 21.46
CA LEU A 215 28.52 -6.60 20.31
C LEU A 215 28.78 -7.38 19.00
N TRP A 216 29.70 -8.35 19.05
CA TRP A 216 30.04 -9.21 17.92
C TRP A 216 28.87 -10.07 17.42
N ASP A 217 27.98 -10.53 18.30
CA ASP A 217 26.76 -11.27 17.88
C ASP A 217 25.77 -10.35 17.18
N VAL A 218 25.62 -9.10 17.63
CA VAL A 218 24.79 -8.09 16.96
C VAL A 218 25.35 -7.76 15.59
N VAL A 219 26.67 -7.56 15.47
CA VAL A 219 27.34 -7.30 14.19
C VAL A 219 27.11 -8.45 13.22
N ARG A 220 27.33 -9.70 13.65
CA ARG A 220 27.09 -10.89 12.79
C ARG A 220 25.63 -10.99 12.34
N LEU A 221 24.68 -10.77 13.26
CA LEU A 221 23.25 -10.75 12.92
C LEU A 221 22.96 -9.66 11.90
N GLY A 222 23.50 -8.46 12.10
CA GLY A 222 23.36 -7.35 11.17
C GLY A 222 23.93 -7.64 9.78
N LEU A 223 25.10 -8.24 9.71
CA LEU A 223 25.72 -8.61 8.42
C LEU A 223 24.87 -9.63 7.65
N VAL A 224 24.41 -10.72 8.30
CA VAL A 224 23.57 -11.74 7.63
C VAL A 224 22.19 -11.18 7.27
N PHE A 225 21.59 -10.36 8.13
CA PHE A 225 20.35 -9.66 7.83
C PHE A 225 20.50 -8.74 6.62
N SER A 226 21.55 -7.91 6.60
CA SER A 226 21.83 -6.98 5.50
C SER A 226 22.14 -7.70 4.20
N LEU A 227 22.84 -8.85 4.27
CA LEU A 227 23.07 -9.69 3.10
C LEU A 227 21.74 -10.13 2.48
N GLY A 228 20.77 -10.59 3.30
CA GLY A 228 19.42 -10.92 2.81
C GLY A 228 18.69 -9.71 2.25
N ALA A 229 18.73 -8.58 2.96
CA ALA A 229 17.99 -7.38 2.59
C ALA A 229 18.48 -6.74 1.27
N VAL A 230 19.77 -6.87 0.96
CA VAL A 230 20.34 -6.26 -0.24
C VAL A 230 20.12 -7.09 -1.51
N VAL A 231 19.85 -8.39 -1.39
CA VAL A 231 19.70 -9.31 -2.54
C VAL A 231 18.68 -8.82 -3.57
N PRO A 232 17.44 -8.39 -3.23
CA PRO A 232 16.48 -7.96 -4.24
C PRO A 232 16.93 -6.68 -4.96
N PHE A 233 17.59 -5.76 -4.25
CA PHE A 233 18.14 -4.55 -4.85
C PHE A 233 19.30 -4.86 -5.81
N VAL A 234 20.23 -5.73 -5.42
CA VAL A 234 21.34 -6.17 -6.29
C VAL A 234 20.79 -6.90 -7.52
N ALA A 235 19.78 -7.73 -7.37
CA ALA A 235 19.13 -8.38 -8.51
C ALA A 235 18.59 -7.37 -9.52
N ALA A 236 17.94 -6.28 -9.05
CA ALA A 236 17.48 -5.19 -9.91
C ALA A 236 18.66 -4.46 -10.59
N VAL A 237 19.70 -4.12 -9.84
CA VAL A 237 20.92 -3.50 -10.38
C VAL A 237 21.54 -4.36 -11.48
N LEU A 238 21.70 -5.67 -11.26
CA LEU A 238 22.24 -6.60 -12.24
C LEU A 238 21.36 -6.72 -13.47
N LEU A 239 20.03 -6.78 -13.30
CA LEU A 239 19.08 -6.77 -14.41
C LEU A 239 19.30 -5.57 -15.33
N TYR A 240 19.35 -4.37 -14.77
CA TYR A 240 19.53 -3.14 -15.56
C TYR A 240 20.94 -3.01 -16.15
N ALA A 241 21.97 -3.45 -15.41
CA ALA A 241 23.34 -3.47 -15.92
C ALA A 241 23.49 -4.39 -17.13
N ALA A 242 22.90 -5.61 -17.06
CA ALA A 242 22.92 -6.57 -18.17
C ALA A 242 22.26 -6.05 -19.45
N HIS A 243 21.31 -5.10 -19.33
CA HIS A 243 20.65 -4.45 -20.47
C HIS A 243 21.26 -3.07 -20.83
N GLY A 244 22.36 -2.66 -20.22
CA GLY A 244 22.99 -1.35 -20.46
C GLY A 244 22.13 -0.15 -20.05
N ARG A 245 21.18 -0.35 -19.10
CA ARG A 245 20.20 0.65 -18.65
C ARG A 245 20.33 1.04 -17.18
N LEU A 246 21.48 0.76 -16.54
CA LEU A 246 21.69 1.04 -15.12
C LEU A 246 21.43 2.51 -14.76
N GLY A 247 21.87 3.45 -15.61
CA GLY A 247 21.62 4.89 -15.39
C GLY A 247 20.13 5.25 -15.33
N VAL A 248 19.29 4.59 -16.16
CA VAL A 248 17.83 4.79 -16.14
C VAL A 248 17.23 4.34 -14.81
N PHE A 249 17.63 3.15 -14.32
CA PHE A 249 17.20 2.64 -13.03
C PHE A 249 17.60 3.56 -11.88
N LEU A 250 18.87 3.92 -11.79
CA LEU A 250 19.36 4.78 -10.71
C LEU A 250 18.69 6.15 -10.72
N GLN A 251 18.51 6.75 -11.88
CA GLN A 251 17.88 8.06 -12.02
C GLN A 251 16.40 8.03 -11.62
N ALA A 252 15.63 7.08 -12.16
CA ALA A 252 14.20 7.01 -11.90
C ALA A 252 13.90 6.54 -10.48
N SER A 253 14.54 5.45 -10.06
CA SER A 253 14.23 4.74 -8.83
C SER A 253 14.84 5.38 -7.58
N LEU A 254 16.05 5.95 -7.64
CA LEU A 254 16.75 6.50 -6.48
C LEU A 254 16.87 8.03 -6.52
N LEU A 255 17.52 8.58 -7.54
CA LEU A 255 17.88 10.00 -7.56
C LEU A 255 16.66 10.92 -7.61
N SER A 256 15.60 10.52 -8.32
CA SER A 256 14.35 11.28 -8.34
C SER A 256 13.71 11.41 -6.96
N ASN A 257 13.76 10.35 -6.15
CA ASN A 257 13.23 10.37 -4.79
C ASN A 257 14.03 11.28 -3.86
N LEU A 258 15.36 11.37 -4.03
CA LEU A 258 16.20 12.32 -3.28
C LEU A 258 15.86 13.78 -3.61
N ARG A 259 15.54 14.08 -4.87
CA ARG A 259 15.05 15.41 -5.27
C ARG A 259 13.72 15.76 -4.62
N ARG A 260 12.81 14.80 -4.53
CA ARG A 260 11.49 14.99 -3.91
C ARG A 260 11.59 15.38 -2.44
N VAL A 261 12.50 14.76 -1.68
CA VAL A 261 12.71 15.05 -0.26
C VAL A 261 13.23 16.47 -0.04
N ALA A 262 13.92 17.04 -1.02
CA ALA A 262 14.50 18.40 -0.92
C ALA A 262 13.47 19.54 -1.02
N ILE A 263 12.20 19.26 -1.35
CA ILE A 263 11.17 20.29 -1.53
C ILE A 263 10.22 20.31 -0.34
N PRO A 264 10.14 21.43 0.42
CA PRO A 264 9.12 21.61 1.45
C PRO A 264 7.73 21.62 0.82
N LEU A 265 6.83 20.77 1.29
CA LEU A 265 5.44 20.71 0.83
C LEU A 265 4.59 21.66 1.69
N SER A 266 4.12 22.74 1.06
CA SER A 266 3.13 23.62 1.69
C SER A 266 1.73 23.04 1.57
N GLY A 267 0.96 23.04 2.64
CA GLY A 267 -0.48 22.77 2.65
C GLY A 267 -0.93 21.46 3.30
N HIS A 268 -0.07 20.46 3.42
CA HIS A 268 -0.39 19.24 4.17
C HIS A 268 0.52 19.15 5.40
N SER A 269 -0.06 19.19 6.60
CA SER A 269 0.71 18.97 7.83
C SER A 269 0.60 17.53 8.28
N PHE A 270 1.71 16.93 8.69
CA PHE A 270 1.71 15.61 9.33
C PHE A 270 0.72 15.57 10.50
N LEU A 271 0.74 16.58 11.37
CA LEU A 271 -0.12 16.65 12.54
C LEU A 271 -1.61 16.71 12.18
N GLY A 272 -1.99 17.45 11.13
CA GLY A 272 -3.39 17.52 10.69
C GLY A 272 -3.91 16.19 10.18
N ASN A 273 -3.13 15.52 9.33
CA ASN A 273 -3.51 14.19 8.82
C ASN A 273 -3.46 13.12 9.92
N PHE A 274 -2.46 13.17 10.81
CA PHE A 274 -2.37 12.29 11.96
C PHE A 274 -3.57 12.46 12.92
N HIS A 275 -4.00 13.70 13.17
CA HIS A 275 -5.24 13.96 13.92
C HIS A 275 -6.47 13.34 13.22
N GLY A 276 -6.57 13.48 11.90
CA GLY A 276 -7.63 12.82 11.11
C GLY A 276 -7.64 11.30 11.32
N GLN A 277 -6.47 10.67 11.30
CA GLN A 277 -6.31 9.25 11.60
C GLN A 277 -6.74 8.88 13.03
N MET A 278 -6.40 9.70 14.03
CA MET A 278 -6.85 9.49 15.41
C MET A 278 -8.38 9.54 15.55
N VAL A 279 -9.03 10.44 14.82
CA VAL A 279 -10.50 10.55 14.79
C VAL A 279 -11.14 9.35 14.06
N LEU A 280 -10.50 8.87 13.01
CA LEU A 280 -10.99 7.73 12.22
C LEU A 280 -10.80 6.39 12.95
N TYR A 281 -9.70 6.24 13.71
CA TYR A 281 -9.33 5.00 14.39
C TYR A 281 -9.11 5.16 15.91
N PRO A 282 -10.07 5.69 16.69
CA PRO A 282 -9.87 5.97 18.11
C PRO A 282 -9.41 4.74 18.91
N THR A 283 -9.99 3.57 18.62
CA THR A 283 -9.63 2.31 19.29
C THR A 283 -8.17 1.91 19.03
N LEU A 284 -7.68 2.07 17.81
CA LEU A 284 -6.31 1.70 17.46
C LEU A 284 -5.31 2.62 18.17
N TYR A 285 -5.57 3.91 18.20
CA TYR A 285 -4.71 4.87 18.90
C TYR A 285 -4.80 4.76 20.43
N ALA A 286 -5.98 4.42 20.98
CA ALA A 286 -6.11 4.07 22.38
C ALA A 286 -5.30 2.81 22.74
N ALA A 287 -5.24 1.82 21.83
CA ALA A 287 -4.41 0.64 22.00
C ALA A 287 -2.91 0.97 21.92
N ALA A 288 -2.51 1.90 21.05
CA ALA A 288 -1.13 2.40 21.02
C ALA A 288 -0.74 3.08 22.34
N LEU A 289 -1.61 3.94 22.88
CA LEU A 289 -1.42 4.54 24.21
C LEU A 289 -1.33 3.47 25.30
N TRP A 290 -2.18 2.44 25.22
CA TRP A 290 -2.12 1.31 26.15
C TRP A 290 -0.76 0.58 26.08
N VAL A 291 -0.15 0.40 24.89
CA VAL A 291 1.22 -0.16 24.75
C VAL A 291 2.22 0.71 25.49
N VAL A 292 2.15 2.02 25.37
CA VAL A 292 3.01 2.97 26.11
C VAL A 292 2.85 2.78 27.62
N LEU A 293 1.62 2.75 28.13
CA LEU A 293 1.36 2.54 29.57
C LEU A 293 1.90 1.18 30.03
N ARG A 294 1.70 0.13 29.24
CA ARG A 294 2.18 -1.22 29.53
C ARG A 294 3.71 -1.30 29.56
N LEU A 295 4.41 -0.53 28.74
CA LEU A 295 5.88 -0.44 28.77
C LEU A 295 6.41 -0.03 30.15
N PHE A 296 5.73 0.89 30.83
CA PHE A 296 6.09 1.33 32.18
C PHE A 296 5.66 0.34 33.28
N MET A 297 4.57 -0.38 33.07
CA MET A 297 4.00 -1.30 34.06
C MET A 297 4.55 -2.72 33.94
N SER A 298 5.08 -3.14 32.79
CA SER A 298 5.59 -4.47 32.53
C SER A 298 7.06 -4.61 32.95
N ARG A 299 7.47 -5.86 33.21
CA ARG A 299 8.85 -6.24 33.53
C ARG A 299 9.27 -7.42 32.64
N GLY A 300 10.57 -7.66 32.53
CA GLY A 300 11.11 -8.80 31.78
C GLY A 300 10.74 -8.80 30.30
N GLU A 301 10.40 -9.93 29.75
CA GLU A 301 10.07 -10.13 28.33
C GLU A 301 8.88 -9.28 27.88
N GLY A 302 7.82 -9.18 28.66
CA GLY A 302 6.66 -8.38 28.31
C GLY A 302 6.97 -6.89 28.13
N ARG A 303 7.98 -6.35 28.85
CA ARG A 303 8.45 -4.99 28.61
C ARG A 303 9.18 -4.85 27.28
N ILE A 304 9.98 -5.85 26.92
CA ILE A 304 10.72 -5.85 25.65
C ILE A 304 9.73 -5.93 24.46
N GLU A 305 8.70 -6.76 24.56
CA GLU A 305 7.65 -6.85 23.54
C GLU A 305 6.95 -5.50 23.31
N MET A 306 6.59 -4.80 24.41
CA MET A 306 5.99 -3.46 24.32
C MET A 306 6.96 -2.43 23.71
N LEU A 307 8.26 -2.51 24.05
CA LEU A 307 9.28 -1.64 23.48
C LEU A 307 9.41 -1.86 21.96
N VAL A 308 9.43 -3.11 21.51
CA VAL A 308 9.50 -3.45 20.08
C VAL A 308 8.29 -2.92 19.33
N LEU A 309 7.08 -3.11 19.87
CA LEU A 309 5.85 -2.60 19.25
C LEU A 309 5.84 -1.06 19.18
N LEU A 310 6.24 -0.39 20.27
CA LEU A 310 6.34 1.07 20.28
C LEU A 310 7.37 1.56 19.27
N PHE A 311 8.53 0.92 19.22
CA PHE A 311 9.58 1.27 18.28
C PHE A 311 9.14 1.03 16.84
N TRP A 312 8.41 -0.06 16.56
CA TRP A 312 7.82 -0.29 15.24
C TRP A 312 6.81 0.80 14.87
N ALA A 313 5.89 1.17 15.77
CA ALA A 313 4.96 2.27 15.51
C ALA A 313 5.67 3.61 15.23
N VAL A 314 6.76 3.90 15.96
CA VAL A 314 7.57 5.10 15.74
C VAL A 314 8.28 5.05 14.39
N THR A 315 8.95 3.96 14.05
CA THR A 315 9.67 3.84 12.77
C THR A 315 8.72 3.87 11.58
N SER A 316 7.56 3.22 11.66
CA SER A 316 6.50 3.34 10.64
C SER A 316 5.97 4.78 10.51
N SER A 317 5.79 5.50 11.64
CA SER A 317 5.41 6.93 11.60
C SER A 317 6.47 7.79 10.92
N VAL A 318 7.75 7.51 11.14
CA VAL A 318 8.85 8.17 10.41
C VAL A 318 8.77 7.85 8.92
N GLY A 319 8.46 6.60 8.55
CA GLY A 319 8.22 6.18 7.17
C GLY A 319 7.10 6.98 6.50
N VAL A 320 5.95 7.12 7.16
CA VAL A 320 4.83 7.96 6.72
C VAL A 320 5.26 9.41 6.54
N ALA A 321 6.00 9.96 7.50
CA ALA A 321 6.42 11.36 7.49
C ALA A 321 7.49 11.66 6.41
N SER A 322 8.34 10.69 6.07
CA SER A 322 9.49 10.87 5.17
C SER A 322 9.10 11.31 3.75
N GLY A 323 7.91 10.92 3.28
CA GLY A 323 7.41 11.28 1.94
C GLY A 323 6.86 12.71 1.82
N GLY A 324 6.51 13.35 2.94
CA GLY A 324 6.03 14.75 3.02
C GLY A 324 4.68 15.04 2.36
N LEU A 325 4.02 14.09 1.70
CA LEU A 325 2.73 14.26 1.03
C LEU A 325 1.53 13.87 1.88
N TYR A 326 1.72 13.00 2.84
CA TYR A 326 0.73 12.56 3.84
C TYR A 326 -0.62 12.10 3.24
N PHE A 327 -0.60 11.41 2.09
CA PHE A 327 -1.81 10.78 1.56
C PHE A 327 -2.32 9.71 2.54
N SER A 328 -3.64 9.47 2.53
CA SER A 328 -4.26 8.50 3.44
C SER A 328 -3.61 7.11 3.36
N HIS A 329 -3.32 6.64 2.13
CA HIS A 329 -2.70 5.34 1.92
C HIS A 329 -1.27 5.21 2.49
N TYR A 330 -0.57 6.31 2.82
CA TYR A 330 0.73 6.22 3.52
C TYR A 330 0.57 5.71 4.96
N PHE A 331 -0.58 5.97 5.59
CA PHE A 331 -0.87 5.51 6.95
C PHE A 331 -1.16 4.00 7.03
N LEU A 332 -1.37 3.32 5.89
CA LEU A 332 -1.46 1.86 5.83
C LEU A 332 -0.27 1.19 6.50
N GLN A 333 0.93 1.80 6.44
CA GLN A 333 2.16 1.31 7.08
C GLN A 333 2.04 1.20 8.62
N LEU A 334 1.19 2.00 9.24
CA LEU A 334 0.96 1.98 10.70
C LEU A 334 -0.06 0.92 11.13
N LEU A 335 -0.98 0.54 10.25
CA LEU A 335 -2.13 -0.29 10.63
C LEU A 335 -1.75 -1.67 11.21
N PRO A 336 -0.75 -2.40 10.70
CA PRO A 336 -0.39 -3.70 11.28
C PRO A 336 -0.06 -3.62 12.75
N VAL A 337 0.85 -2.73 13.14
CA VAL A 337 1.28 -2.60 14.55
C VAL A 337 0.16 -2.07 15.45
N LEU A 338 -0.69 -1.17 14.96
CA LEU A 338 -1.85 -0.66 15.70
C LEU A 338 -2.90 -1.75 15.91
N CYS A 339 -3.18 -2.58 14.90
CA CYS A 339 -4.11 -3.69 15.00
C CYS A 339 -3.59 -4.79 15.95
N ILE A 340 -2.27 -5.09 15.93
CA ILE A 340 -1.64 -5.97 16.89
C ILE A 340 -1.83 -5.41 18.32
N ALA A 341 -1.57 -4.12 18.54
CA ALA A 341 -1.77 -3.48 19.83
C ALA A 341 -3.22 -3.61 20.32
N ALA A 342 -4.21 -3.42 19.44
CA ALA A 342 -5.63 -3.57 19.76
C ALA A 342 -5.99 -5.02 20.12
N GLY A 343 -5.46 -6.00 19.39
CA GLY A 343 -5.62 -7.41 19.69
C GLY A 343 -5.01 -7.80 21.04
N LEU A 344 -3.80 -7.30 21.35
CA LEU A 344 -3.14 -7.53 22.64
C LEU A 344 -3.93 -6.92 23.79
N MET A 345 -4.42 -5.69 23.63
CA MET A 345 -5.24 -5.02 24.63
C MET A 345 -6.53 -5.80 24.91
N ALA A 346 -7.23 -6.24 23.86
CA ALA A 346 -8.44 -7.05 23.97
C ALA A 346 -8.16 -8.41 24.64
N GLY A 347 -7.06 -9.08 24.24
CA GLY A 347 -6.65 -10.36 24.82
C GLY A 347 -6.33 -10.27 26.31
N GLN A 348 -5.61 -9.23 26.73
CA GLN A 348 -5.35 -9.03 28.16
C GLN A 348 -6.62 -8.68 28.94
N ALA A 349 -7.49 -7.83 28.40
CA ALA A 349 -8.78 -7.53 29.02
C ALA A 349 -9.65 -8.78 29.19
N ALA A 350 -9.60 -9.70 28.22
CA ALA A 350 -10.35 -10.95 28.29
C ALA A 350 -9.94 -11.81 29.51
N THR A 351 -8.72 -11.70 30.00
CA THR A 351 -8.23 -12.42 31.20
C THR A 351 -8.60 -11.76 32.53
N TRP A 352 -9.19 -10.57 32.52
CA TRP A 352 -9.59 -9.88 33.76
C TRP A 352 -10.70 -10.63 34.47
N ARG A 353 -10.56 -10.79 35.79
CA ARG A 353 -11.56 -11.45 36.64
C ARG A 353 -12.76 -10.55 36.97
N ARG A 354 -12.60 -9.22 36.93
CA ARG A 354 -13.66 -8.27 37.24
C ARG A 354 -14.54 -8.05 36.00
N PRO A 355 -15.84 -8.46 36.03
CA PRO A 355 -16.68 -8.43 34.82
C PRO A 355 -17.03 -7.01 34.38
N VAL A 356 -17.35 -6.10 35.32
CA VAL A 356 -17.80 -4.75 35.01
C VAL A 356 -16.73 -3.94 34.25
N PRO A 357 -15.49 -3.76 34.76
CA PRO A 357 -14.49 -3.00 34.01
C PRO A 357 -14.10 -3.66 32.69
N LYS A 358 -14.18 -4.99 32.61
CA LYS A 358 -13.98 -5.75 31.37
C LYS A 358 -15.07 -5.39 30.34
N ALA A 359 -16.35 -5.44 30.73
CA ALA A 359 -17.46 -5.11 29.84
C ALA A 359 -17.40 -3.64 29.37
N VAL A 360 -17.13 -2.72 30.30
CA VAL A 360 -16.98 -1.29 29.97
C VAL A 360 -15.87 -1.10 28.94
N LEU A 361 -14.70 -1.73 29.11
CA LEU A 361 -13.62 -1.61 28.14
C LEU A 361 -14.02 -2.13 26.77
N PHE A 362 -14.67 -3.30 26.68
CA PHE A 362 -15.11 -3.83 25.38
C PHE A 362 -16.15 -2.94 24.70
N VAL A 363 -17.06 -2.32 25.46
CA VAL A 363 -18.03 -1.35 24.94
C VAL A 363 -17.31 -0.11 24.40
N LEU A 364 -16.33 0.43 25.12
CA LEU A 364 -15.53 1.58 24.66
C LEU A 364 -14.72 1.25 23.42
N LEU A 365 -14.10 0.05 23.37
CA LEU A 365 -13.37 -0.40 22.19
C LEU A 365 -14.31 -0.55 20.97
N ALA A 366 -15.48 -1.14 21.16
CA ALA A 366 -16.48 -1.27 20.10
C ALA A 366 -16.99 0.09 19.62
N ALA A 367 -17.27 1.02 20.54
CA ALA A 367 -17.69 2.37 20.21
C ALA A 367 -16.63 3.13 19.40
N GLY A 368 -15.36 2.99 19.78
CA GLY A 368 -14.24 3.61 19.06
C GLY A 368 -13.93 2.96 17.69
N LEU A 369 -14.53 1.83 17.35
CA LEU A 369 -14.47 1.25 16.00
C LEU A 369 -15.56 1.78 15.06
N VAL A 370 -16.60 2.43 15.59
CA VAL A 370 -17.73 2.91 14.80
C VAL A 370 -17.30 3.84 13.65
N PRO A 371 -16.40 4.84 13.85
CA PRO A 371 -15.99 5.72 12.77
C PRO A 371 -15.37 4.97 11.59
N SER A 372 -14.42 4.07 11.85
CA SER A 372 -13.72 3.31 10.79
C SER A 372 -14.64 2.30 10.10
N ILE A 373 -15.51 1.61 10.83
CA ILE A 373 -16.48 0.68 10.25
C ILE A 373 -17.49 1.42 9.39
N ARG A 374 -17.98 2.59 9.86
CA ARG A 374 -18.90 3.42 9.10
C ARG A 374 -18.27 3.89 7.79
N GLU A 375 -17.06 4.41 7.83
CA GLU A 375 -16.37 4.89 6.62
C GLU A 375 -16.09 3.74 5.66
N ALA A 376 -15.59 2.60 6.16
CA ALA A 376 -15.41 1.41 5.34
C ALA A 376 -16.73 0.94 4.69
N ALA A 377 -17.85 0.96 5.43
CA ALA A 377 -19.17 0.61 4.91
C ALA A 377 -19.65 1.60 3.84
N VAL A 378 -19.37 2.89 4.02
CA VAL A 378 -19.68 3.94 3.03
C VAL A 378 -18.87 3.72 1.75
N ASP A 379 -17.57 3.46 1.86
CA ASP A 379 -16.71 3.25 0.69
C ASP A 379 -17.09 1.99 -0.07
N ILE A 380 -17.36 0.87 0.61
CA ILE A 380 -17.88 -0.35 -0.01
C ILE A 380 -19.26 -0.08 -0.61
N GLY A 381 -20.15 0.58 0.13
CA GLY A 381 -21.51 0.89 -0.31
C GLY A 381 -21.57 1.74 -1.58
N ARG A 382 -20.59 2.63 -1.76
CA ARG A 382 -20.47 3.41 -3.01
C ARG A 382 -20.11 2.54 -4.22
N MET A 383 -19.37 1.45 -4.02
CA MET A 383 -18.93 0.56 -5.11
C MET A 383 -19.96 -0.54 -5.43
N VAL A 384 -20.79 -0.98 -4.47
CA VAL A 384 -21.77 -2.07 -4.64
C VAL A 384 -22.73 -1.85 -5.82
N PRO A 385 -23.29 -0.64 -6.08
CA PRO A 385 -24.17 -0.42 -7.22
C PRO A 385 -23.54 -0.72 -8.58
N ILE A 386 -22.21 -0.60 -8.69
CA ILE A 386 -21.47 -0.90 -9.93
C ILE A 386 -21.46 -2.40 -10.20
N LEU A 387 -21.31 -3.24 -9.16
CA LEU A 387 -21.41 -4.70 -9.28
C LEU A 387 -22.80 -5.18 -9.75
N MET A 388 -23.85 -4.49 -9.32
CA MET A 388 -25.23 -4.91 -9.57
C MET A 388 -25.79 -4.45 -10.91
N ARG A 389 -25.05 -3.64 -11.67
CA ARG A 389 -25.50 -3.09 -12.95
C ARG A 389 -24.46 -3.33 -14.03
N PRO A 390 -24.88 -3.85 -15.21
CA PRO A 390 -24.00 -3.89 -16.37
C PRO A 390 -23.59 -2.45 -16.75
N PRO A 391 -22.49 -2.27 -17.52
CA PRO A 391 -21.84 -0.96 -17.77
C PRO A 391 -22.73 0.12 -18.42
N VAL A 392 -23.99 -0.18 -18.67
CA VAL A 392 -24.98 0.69 -19.30
C VAL A 392 -26.11 0.98 -18.33
N GLY A 393 -25.88 1.81 -17.30
CA GLY A 393 -26.92 2.14 -16.33
C GLY A 393 -26.71 3.44 -15.56
N PHE A 394 -27.79 4.20 -15.40
CA PHE A 394 -27.86 5.43 -14.59
C PHE A 394 -27.71 5.11 -13.09
N GLY A 395 -26.57 5.47 -12.49
CA GLY A 395 -26.30 5.33 -11.05
C GLY A 395 -25.23 6.31 -10.58
N PRO A 396 -25.14 6.60 -9.27
CA PRO A 396 -24.25 7.64 -8.73
C PRO A 396 -22.76 7.34 -8.84
N LEU A 397 -22.37 6.11 -9.17
CA LEU A 397 -20.98 5.74 -9.50
C LEU A 397 -20.98 4.93 -10.79
N ARG A 398 -20.22 5.39 -11.76
CA ARG A 398 -19.98 4.74 -13.05
C ARG A 398 -18.49 4.46 -13.19
N ASP A 399 -18.14 3.35 -13.84
CA ASP A 399 -16.80 3.15 -14.37
C ASP A 399 -16.63 4.01 -15.63
N THR A 400 -16.49 5.32 -15.43
CA THR A 400 -16.38 6.29 -16.52
C THR A 400 -15.21 5.98 -17.47
N PRO A 401 -14.03 5.50 -17.01
CA PRO A 401 -12.96 5.07 -17.93
C PRO A 401 -13.38 3.92 -18.84
N ALA A 402 -14.07 2.91 -18.33
CA ALA A 402 -14.55 1.79 -19.17
C ALA A 402 -15.64 2.23 -20.16
N GLU A 403 -16.57 3.09 -19.73
CA GLU A 403 -17.60 3.67 -20.64
C GLU A 403 -16.93 4.50 -21.77
N ALA A 404 -15.97 5.34 -21.43
CA ALA A 404 -15.25 6.15 -22.39
C ALA A 404 -14.43 5.27 -23.35
N ALA A 405 -13.74 4.25 -22.83
CA ALA A 405 -12.98 3.32 -23.65
C ALA A 405 -13.88 2.58 -24.65
N SER A 406 -15.02 2.06 -24.20
CA SER A 406 -15.99 1.37 -25.07
C SER A 406 -16.51 2.26 -26.21
N ALA A 407 -16.69 3.55 -25.94
CA ALA A 407 -17.13 4.51 -26.96
C ALA A 407 -16.00 4.96 -27.91
N LEU A 408 -14.75 5.04 -27.41
CA LEU A 408 -13.59 5.47 -28.19
C LEU A 408 -13.02 4.36 -29.08
N GLN A 409 -13.11 3.11 -28.68
CA GLN A 409 -12.53 1.97 -29.38
C GLN A 409 -12.98 1.87 -30.86
N PRO A 410 -14.29 1.97 -31.22
CA PRO A 410 -14.71 1.96 -32.62
C PRO A 410 -14.24 3.18 -33.41
N GLU A 411 -14.08 4.33 -32.78
CA GLU A 411 -13.56 5.54 -33.45
C GLU A 411 -12.05 5.44 -33.75
N LEU A 412 -11.28 4.87 -32.82
CA LEU A 412 -9.86 4.60 -33.04
C LEU A 412 -9.63 3.52 -34.09
N ALA A 413 -10.51 2.51 -34.16
CA ALA A 413 -10.45 1.47 -35.20
C ALA A 413 -10.62 2.04 -36.62
N LYS A 414 -11.39 3.14 -36.78
CA LYS A 414 -11.55 3.86 -38.07
C LYS A 414 -10.32 4.69 -38.46
N ALA A 415 -9.41 4.94 -37.50
CA ALA A 415 -8.25 5.80 -37.70
C ALA A 415 -6.97 5.11 -37.18
N PRO A 416 -6.50 4.02 -37.82
CA PRO A 416 -5.37 3.24 -37.35
C PRO A 416 -4.11 4.10 -37.27
N GLY A 417 -3.31 3.90 -36.22
CA GLY A 417 -2.06 4.66 -35.99
C GLY A 417 -2.26 6.01 -35.28
N GLN A 418 -3.50 6.46 -35.06
CA GLN A 418 -3.74 7.68 -34.30
C GLN A 418 -3.53 7.44 -32.80
N THR A 419 -3.07 8.47 -32.10
CA THR A 419 -2.83 8.47 -30.66
C THR A 419 -3.96 9.14 -29.91
N ILE A 420 -4.03 8.85 -28.61
CA ILE A 420 -4.84 9.61 -27.64
C ILE A 420 -3.90 10.29 -26.64
N TYR A 421 -4.39 11.33 -25.99
CA TYR A 421 -3.70 11.94 -24.87
C TYR A 421 -4.61 12.05 -23.65
N VAL A 422 -4.22 11.40 -22.55
CA VAL A 422 -4.88 11.50 -21.25
C VAL A 422 -4.19 12.60 -20.46
N PHE A 423 -4.78 13.80 -20.47
CA PHE A 423 -4.17 15.01 -19.91
C PHE A 423 -4.36 15.09 -18.39
N ASP A 424 -5.59 15.11 -17.92
CA ASP A 424 -5.94 15.20 -16.49
C ASP A 424 -7.10 14.20 -16.25
N SER A 425 -6.79 12.92 -16.37
CA SER A 425 -7.75 11.82 -16.22
C SER A 425 -7.00 10.52 -15.92
N GLU A 426 -7.71 9.41 -15.91
CA GLU A 426 -7.23 8.09 -15.50
C GLU A 426 -6.32 7.47 -16.59
N PRO A 427 -5.01 7.22 -16.31
CA PRO A 427 -4.09 6.62 -17.27
C PRO A 427 -4.51 5.23 -17.76
N VAL A 428 -5.32 4.49 -17.01
CA VAL A 428 -5.83 3.17 -17.41
C VAL A 428 -6.48 3.16 -18.80
N LEU A 429 -6.93 4.32 -19.28
CA LEU A 429 -7.47 4.48 -20.65
C LEU A 429 -6.50 4.03 -21.74
N TYR A 430 -5.19 4.20 -21.54
CA TYR A 430 -4.20 3.70 -22.50
C TYR A 430 -4.25 2.18 -22.63
N SER A 431 -4.37 1.47 -21.50
CA SER A 431 -4.48 0.01 -21.49
C SER A 431 -5.82 -0.48 -22.02
N LEU A 432 -6.94 0.13 -21.57
CA LEU A 432 -8.28 -0.25 -22.02
C LEU A 432 -8.49 -0.08 -23.54
N LEU A 433 -7.79 0.87 -24.15
CA LEU A 433 -7.86 1.16 -25.57
C LEU A 433 -6.73 0.52 -26.37
N HIS A 434 -5.78 -0.18 -25.72
CA HIS A 434 -4.53 -0.65 -26.32
C HIS A 434 -3.83 0.47 -27.14
N ALA A 435 -3.89 1.71 -26.59
CA ALA A 435 -3.44 2.89 -27.29
C ALA A 435 -1.93 3.06 -27.16
N ARG A 436 -1.31 3.55 -28.25
CA ARG A 436 0.10 3.95 -28.23
C ARG A 436 0.30 5.08 -27.22
N LEU A 437 1.33 4.97 -26.38
CA LEU A 437 1.69 6.00 -25.40
C LEU A 437 2.35 7.20 -26.11
N PRO A 438 1.82 8.42 -25.96
CA PRO A 438 2.37 9.62 -26.63
C PRO A 438 3.63 10.14 -25.93
N THR A 439 3.89 9.69 -24.71
CA THR A 439 5.03 10.05 -23.87
C THR A 439 5.30 8.97 -22.86
N LYS A 440 6.51 8.92 -22.31
CA LYS A 440 6.80 8.06 -21.15
C LYS A 440 6.19 8.59 -19.83
N TYR A 441 5.79 9.84 -19.80
CA TYR A 441 5.20 10.50 -18.62
C TYR A 441 3.67 10.40 -18.67
N VAL A 442 3.17 9.17 -18.76
CA VAL A 442 1.72 8.89 -18.89
C VAL A 442 0.91 9.20 -17.63
N PHE A 443 1.58 9.28 -16.48
CA PHE A 443 0.93 9.67 -15.24
C PHE A 443 0.75 11.20 -15.21
N PRO A 444 -0.48 11.72 -15.26
CA PRO A 444 -0.73 13.14 -15.48
C PRO A 444 -0.03 14.06 -14.48
N SER A 445 0.08 13.64 -13.24
CA SER A 445 0.69 14.43 -12.17
C SER A 445 2.12 14.88 -12.48
N PHE A 446 2.88 14.16 -13.31
CA PHE A 446 4.24 14.53 -13.67
C PHE A 446 4.32 15.83 -14.48
N LEU A 447 3.29 16.15 -15.25
CA LEU A 447 3.21 17.41 -15.98
C LEU A 447 2.36 18.45 -15.22
N LEU A 448 1.30 18.00 -14.56
CA LEU A 448 0.26 18.86 -14.00
C LEU A 448 0.63 19.49 -12.66
N THR A 449 1.62 18.92 -11.93
CA THR A 449 2.03 19.43 -10.62
C THR A 449 3.48 19.91 -10.64
N ARG A 450 3.73 21.06 -9.99
CA ARG A 450 5.07 21.66 -9.91
C ARG A 450 6.08 20.73 -9.23
N LEU A 451 5.65 20.08 -8.13
CA LEU A 451 6.50 19.19 -7.36
C LEU A 451 6.97 17.98 -8.21
N LEU A 452 6.04 17.31 -8.89
CA LEU A 452 6.40 16.12 -9.63
C LEU A 452 7.16 16.44 -10.91
N SER A 453 6.85 17.55 -11.59
CA SER A 453 7.67 18.03 -12.72
C SER A 453 9.12 18.26 -12.30
N TYR A 454 9.33 18.89 -11.15
CA TYR A 454 10.67 19.08 -10.58
C TYR A 454 11.33 17.75 -10.20
N THR A 455 10.59 16.84 -9.55
CA THR A 455 11.10 15.52 -9.16
C THR A 455 11.60 14.72 -10.37
N VAL A 456 10.86 14.78 -11.46
CA VAL A 456 11.20 14.12 -12.74
C VAL A 456 12.30 14.88 -13.49
N ASN A 457 12.52 16.16 -13.17
CA ASN A 457 13.46 17.07 -13.83
C ASN A 457 13.14 17.28 -15.32
N ILE A 458 11.91 17.70 -15.59
CA ILE A 458 11.43 18.01 -16.95
C ILE A 458 10.89 19.42 -17.02
N ASP A 459 10.91 19.99 -18.23
CA ASP A 459 10.07 21.12 -18.58
C ASP A 459 8.68 20.57 -18.99
N PRO A 460 7.64 20.76 -18.17
CA PRO A 460 6.35 20.17 -18.45
C PRO A 460 5.59 20.84 -19.60
N VAL A 461 5.88 22.13 -19.92
CA VAL A 461 5.29 22.81 -21.08
C VAL A 461 5.93 22.29 -22.36
N ALA A 462 7.26 22.17 -22.42
CA ALA A 462 7.95 21.57 -23.54
C ALA A 462 7.50 20.13 -23.81
N GLN A 463 7.28 19.32 -22.75
CA GLN A 463 6.74 17.98 -22.88
C GLN A 463 5.30 17.98 -23.42
N LEU A 464 4.44 18.88 -22.93
CA LEU A 464 3.08 19.02 -23.45
C LEU A 464 3.10 19.38 -24.94
N ASN A 465 3.90 20.36 -25.33
CA ASN A 465 4.04 20.77 -26.75
C ASN A 465 4.50 19.59 -27.63
N ALA A 466 5.46 18.78 -27.16
CA ALA A 466 5.91 17.59 -27.87
C ALA A 466 4.83 16.51 -28.02
N ILE A 467 3.93 16.39 -27.04
CA ILE A 467 2.77 15.48 -27.11
C ILE A 467 1.75 16.04 -28.12
N MET A 468 1.41 17.33 -28.03
CA MET A 468 0.41 17.95 -28.90
C MET A 468 0.87 18.03 -30.35
N ALA A 469 2.20 18.17 -30.60
CA ALA A 469 2.78 18.09 -31.94
C ALA A 469 2.54 16.75 -32.65
N GLN A 470 2.30 15.65 -31.89
CA GLN A 470 1.88 14.35 -32.46
C GLN A 470 0.42 14.36 -32.93
N ARG A 471 -0.31 15.45 -32.70
CA ARG A 471 -1.70 15.66 -33.10
C ARG A 471 -2.63 14.52 -32.68
N PRO A 472 -2.74 14.18 -31.37
CA PRO A 472 -3.59 13.10 -30.90
C PRO A 472 -5.03 13.25 -31.39
N LEU A 473 -5.66 12.18 -31.82
CA LEU A 473 -7.03 12.21 -32.33
C LEU A 473 -8.03 12.60 -31.22
N PHE A 474 -7.78 12.12 -29.99
CA PHE A 474 -8.59 12.47 -28.84
C PHE A 474 -7.70 12.96 -27.69
N VAL A 475 -8.18 14.00 -27.01
CA VAL A 475 -7.65 14.48 -25.72
C VAL A 475 -8.71 14.26 -24.66
N ILE A 476 -8.33 13.64 -23.54
CA ILE A 476 -9.23 13.27 -22.45
C ILE A 476 -8.80 14.02 -21.20
N ARG A 477 -9.74 14.72 -20.55
CA ARG A 477 -9.48 15.42 -19.29
C ARG A 477 -10.64 15.26 -18.32
N ARG A 478 -10.38 15.39 -17.01
CA ARG A 478 -11.44 15.52 -16.02
C ARG A 478 -12.27 16.78 -16.23
N ARG A 479 -13.54 16.68 -15.90
CA ARG A 479 -14.45 17.84 -15.89
C ARG A 479 -14.02 18.85 -14.83
N VAL A 480 -13.67 18.36 -13.64
CA VAL A 480 -13.10 19.15 -12.55
C VAL A 480 -11.73 18.56 -12.20
N SER A 481 -10.69 19.37 -12.31
CA SER A 481 -9.32 18.95 -11.98
C SER A 481 -9.20 18.63 -10.49
N GLN A 482 -8.44 17.60 -10.16
CA GLN A 482 -8.07 17.33 -8.76
C GLN A 482 -6.99 18.28 -8.23
N TYR A 483 -6.26 18.97 -9.12
CA TYR A 483 -5.22 19.94 -8.79
C TYR A 483 -5.77 21.36 -8.81
N THR A 484 -6.52 21.73 -7.78
CA THR A 484 -7.17 23.05 -7.67
C THR A 484 -6.28 24.10 -7.01
N SER A 485 -5.37 23.67 -6.11
CA SER A 485 -4.46 24.57 -5.40
C SER A 485 -3.43 25.22 -6.32
N PRO A 486 -3.31 26.56 -6.36
CA PRO A 486 -2.30 27.27 -7.16
C PRO A 486 -0.85 26.90 -6.79
N GLN A 487 -0.60 26.50 -5.54
CA GLN A 487 0.72 26.11 -5.05
C GLN A 487 1.15 24.75 -5.65
N VAL A 488 0.19 23.86 -5.87
CA VAL A 488 0.42 22.51 -6.41
C VAL A 488 0.38 22.51 -7.92
N ARG A 489 -0.60 23.20 -8.49
CA ARG A 489 -0.93 23.19 -9.93
C ARG A 489 0.14 23.86 -10.77
N ASN A 490 0.49 23.27 -11.90
CA ASN A 490 1.29 23.90 -12.94
C ASN A 490 0.39 24.70 -13.87
N ALA A 491 0.18 25.98 -13.55
CA ALA A 491 -0.76 26.83 -14.27
C ALA A 491 -0.41 27.01 -15.75
N ALA A 492 0.89 27.05 -16.11
CA ALA A 492 1.34 27.21 -17.48
C ALA A 492 0.90 26.03 -18.37
N VAL A 493 1.03 24.79 -17.86
CA VAL A 493 0.59 23.58 -18.59
C VAL A 493 -0.91 23.59 -18.87
N TYR A 494 -1.71 24.01 -17.87
CA TYR A 494 -3.17 24.11 -18.07
C TYR A 494 -3.55 25.22 -19.05
N ALA A 495 -2.84 26.36 -19.03
CA ALA A 495 -3.08 27.46 -19.98
C ALA A 495 -2.73 27.04 -21.42
N THR A 496 -1.57 26.39 -21.62
CA THR A 496 -1.17 25.85 -22.92
C THR A 496 -2.19 24.85 -23.45
N MET A 497 -2.59 23.87 -22.62
CA MET A 497 -3.59 22.88 -23.02
C MET A 497 -4.95 23.52 -23.35
N ALA A 498 -5.37 24.55 -22.61
CA ALA A 498 -6.62 25.25 -22.91
C ALA A 498 -6.57 25.96 -24.25
N ALA A 499 -5.44 26.58 -24.59
CA ALA A 499 -5.20 27.21 -25.90
C ALA A 499 -5.25 26.19 -27.05
N ASP A 500 -4.54 25.06 -26.92
CA ASP A 500 -4.52 23.98 -27.90
C ASP A 500 -5.91 23.38 -28.14
N LEU A 501 -6.66 23.14 -27.04
CA LEU A 501 -8.03 22.62 -27.13
C LEU A 501 -8.97 23.61 -27.85
N ALA A 502 -8.83 24.92 -27.58
CA ALA A 502 -9.65 25.94 -28.24
C ALA A 502 -9.33 26.07 -29.73
N ALA A 503 -8.05 25.96 -30.11
CA ALA A 503 -7.60 26.07 -31.48
C ALA A 503 -7.98 24.85 -32.33
N ASP A 504 -7.62 23.65 -31.87
CA ASP A 504 -7.58 22.46 -32.74
C ASP A 504 -8.60 21.38 -32.41
N TYR A 505 -9.33 21.50 -31.29
CA TYR A 505 -10.23 20.46 -30.82
C TYR A 505 -11.66 20.95 -30.60
N SER A 506 -12.61 20.01 -30.63
CA SER A 506 -14.01 20.24 -30.23
C SER A 506 -14.44 19.16 -29.24
N VAL A 507 -15.42 19.48 -28.39
CA VAL A 507 -15.99 18.49 -27.47
C VAL A 507 -16.68 17.41 -28.31
N TRP A 508 -16.21 16.16 -28.18
CA TRP A 508 -16.83 15.00 -28.81
C TRP A 508 -17.88 14.38 -27.91
N ARG A 509 -17.54 14.15 -26.63
CA ARG A 509 -18.46 13.62 -25.64
C ARG A 509 -18.08 14.08 -24.23
N ALA A 510 -19.09 14.33 -23.40
CA ALA A 510 -18.94 14.64 -22.00
C ALA A 510 -19.56 13.53 -21.15
N TYR A 511 -18.78 13.06 -20.17
CA TYR A 511 -19.18 12.11 -19.15
C TYR A 511 -19.30 12.82 -17.79
N ASP A 512 -19.75 12.13 -16.75
CA ASP A 512 -19.89 12.72 -15.42
C ASP A 512 -18.57 13.27 -14.86
N THR A 513 -17.48 12.51 -15.01
CA THR A 513 -16.16 12.85 -14.45
C THR A 513 -15.18 13.36 -15.49
N MET A 514 -15.39 13.13 -16.80
CA MET A 514 -14.45 13.48 -17.86
C MET A 514 -15.09 14.08 -19.10
N ILE A 515 -14.30 14.81 -19.87
CA ILE A 515 -14.65 15.36 -21.17
C ILE A 515 -13.64 14.82 -22.18
N VAL A 516 -14.15 14.30 -23.28
CA VAL A 516 -13.38 13.84 -24.43
C VAL A 516 -13.48 14.87 -25.55
N TYR A 517 -12.33 15.34 -25.98
CA TYR A 517 -12.19 16.24 -27.12
C TYR A 517 -11.70 15.47 -28.34
N ARG A 518 -12.24 15.78 -29.50
CA ARG A 518 -11.77 15.25 -30.79
C ARG A 518 -11.10 16.35 -31.57
N ARG A 519 -9.98 16.02 -32.22
CA ARG A 519 -9.30 16.95 -33.13
C ARG A 519 -10.25 17.34 -34.27
N ARG A 520 -10.26 18.64 -34.60
CA ARG A 520 -10.95 19.15 -35.79
C ARG A 520 -10.24 18.65 -37.05
N SER A 521 -10.99 18.38 -38.10
CA SER A 521 -10.48 17.93 -39.40
C SER A 521 -9.58 19.00 -40.05
#